data_d67b43a54de1b95566a7e1d9bdaaea3e
#
_entry.id   d67b43a54de1b95566a7e1d9bdaaea3e
#
_cell.length_a   1.000
_cell.length_b   1.000
_cell.length_c   1.000
_cell.angle_alpha   90.00
_cell.angle_beta   90.00
_cell.angle_gamma   90.00
#
_symmetry.space_group_name_H-M   'P 1'
#
loop_
_entity.id
_entity.type
_entity.pdbx_description
1 polymer ?
#
loop_
_entity_poly.entity_id
_entity_poly.type
_entity_poly.pdbx_seq_one_letter_code
_entity_poly.pdbx_strand_id
1 'polypeptide(L)'
;LERDIANLRGAMDETSPVEAFMTAASPGVLSKFVPDDYYKNEDAYIEAMTSAMQTEYEAIHAAGLILQIDCPDLGSARHNQYKHLSDEEFLMIAWRNMEAVNAATANIPPEKMRLHICWGNYEGPHTHDFPLAKIFPVLMASRPSAILFEGANPRHEHEWEDVQDLYIPDHKILIPGVIDSTSNFVEHPKLIAQ
;
A
#
# COMPACT_ATOMS: atom_id res chain seq x y z
N LEU A 1 4.54 -18.91 -2.04
CA LEU A 1 4.68 -18.32 -0.71
C LEU A 1 5.75 -19.02 0.13
N GLU A 2 5.60 -20.32 0.51
CA GLU A 2 6.56 -21.04 1.37
C GLU A 2 7.99 -21.01 0.82
N ARG A 3 8.15 -21.24 -0.48
CA ARG A 3 9.45 -21.17 -1.15
C ARG A 3 10.05 -19.77 -1.08
N ASP A 4 9.23 -18.72 -1.22
CA ASP A 4 9.71 -17.34 -1.23
C ASP A 4 10.12 -16.90 0.18
N ILE A 5 9.37 -17.33 1.19
CA ILE A 5 9.74 -17.15 2.61
C ILE A 5 11.06 -17.89 2.90
N ALA A 6 11.22 -19.13 2.43
CA ALA A 6 12.45 -19.89 2.63
C ALA A 6 13.66 -19.24 1.95
N ASN A 7 13.50 -18.72 0.74
CA ASN A 7 14.54 -17.99 0.01
C ASN A 7 14.97 -16.70 0.75
N LEU A 8 13.99 -15.92 1.23
CA LEU A 8 14.28 -14.70 1.99
C LEU A 8 15.00 -15.02 3.30
N ARG A 9 14.57 -16.05 4.02
CA ARG A 9 15.24 -16.52 5.24
C ARG A 9 16.68 -16.95 4.97
N GLY A 10 16.94 -17.70 3.89
CA GLY A 10 18.30 -18.06 3.50
C GLY A 10 19.21 -16.84 3.29
N ALA A 11 18.71 -15.81 2.62
CA ALA A 11 19.42 -14.55 2.44
C ALA A 11 19.65 -13.78 3.77
N MET A 12 18.67 -13.84 4.69
CA MET A 12 18.82 -13.26 6.04
C MET A 12 19.90 -13.96 6.85
N ASP A 13 19.99 -15.29 6.78
CA ASP A 13 21.02 -16.08 7.49
C ASP A 13 22.44 -15.70 7.02
N GLU A 14 22.59 -15.40 5.72
CA GLU A 14 23.89 -14.96 5.16
C GLU A 14 24.28 -13.52 5.53
N THR A 15 23.28 -12.63 5.70
CA THR A 15 23.52 -11.18 5.84
C THR A 15 23.27 -10.63 7.24
N SER A 16 22.53 -11.38 8.07
CA SER A 16 22.15 -11.00 9.44
C SER A 16 21.54 -9.58 9.53
N PRO A 17 20.49 -9.25 8.78
CA PRO A 17 19.86 -7.94 8.83
C PRO A 17 19.17 -7.72 10.18
N VAL A 18 18.98 -6.45 10.57
CA VAL A 18 18.25 -6.10 11.79
C VAL A 18 16.79 -6.56 11.69
N GLU A 19 16.16 -6.31 10.55
CA GLU A 19 14.80 -6.73 10.21
C GLU A 19 14.69 -7.00 8.72
N ALA A 20 13.70 -7.82 8.34
CA ALA A 20 13.35 -8.04 6.95
C ALA A 20 11.83 -7.96 6.78
N PHE A 21 11.38 -7.65 5.57
CA PHE A 21 9.97 -7.59 5.24
C PHE A 21 9.67 -8.39 3.99
N MET A 22 8.41 -8.77 3.85
CA MET A 22 7.89 -9.38 2.64
C MET A 22 6.63 -8.65 2.19
N THR A 23 6.56 -8.35 0.89
CA THR A 23 5.41 -7.66 0.30
C THR A 23 4.35 -8.66 -0.14
N ALA A 24 3.09 -8.33 0.14
CA ALA A 24 1.92 -9.06 -0.33
C ALA A 24 0.86 -8.07 -0.84
N ALA A 25 0.05 -8.51 -1.82
CA ALA A 25 -0.99 -7.70 -2.42
C ALA A 25 -2.16 -7.45 -1.45
N SER A 26 -2.83 -6.30 -1.55
CA SER A 26 -4.10 -6.07 -0.84
C SER A 26 -5.26 -6.85 -1.48
N PRO A 27 -6.33 -7.18 -0.72
CA PRO A 27 -7.55 -7.74 -1.30
C PRO A 27 -8.14 -6.86 -2.41
N GLY A 28 -8.08 -5.54 -2.24
CA GLY A 28 -8.57 -4.56 -3.22
C GLY A 28 -7.79 -4.61 -4.54
N VAL A 29 -6.47 -4.74 -4.50
CA VAL A 29 -5.67 -4.85 -5.73
C VAL A 29 -5.91 -6.18 -6.45
N LEU A 30 -6.09 -7.26 -5.70
CA LEU A 30 -6.39 -8.57 -6.31
C LEU A 30 -7.73 -8.54 -7.04
N SER A 31 -8.79 -8.02 -6.40
CA SER A 31 -10.10 -7.91 -7.03
C SER A 31 -10.09 -7.10 -8.32
N LYS A 32 -9.12 -6.21 -8.46
CA LYS A 32 -8.91 -5.36 -9.61
C LYS A 32 -8.18 -6.04 -10.77
N PHE A 33 -7.18 -6.87 -10.47
CA PHE A 33 -6.34 -7.53 -11.49
C PHE A 33 -6.80 -8.94 -11.85
N VAL A 34 -7.56 -9.60 -10.99
CA VAL A 34 -8.12 -10.93 -11.22
C VAL A 34 -9.62 -10.79 -11.46
N PRO A 35 -10.12 -10.99 -12.69
CA PRO A 35 -11.55 -10.90 -12.99
C PRO A 35 -12.37 -11.93 -12.20
N ASP A 36 -13.54 -11.51 -11.70
CA ASP A 36 -14.49 -12.41 -11.06
C ASP A 36 -15.44 -13.04 -12.07
N ASP A 37 -15.26 -14.33 -12.34
CA ASP A 37 -16.18 -15.15 -13.15
C ASP A 37 -17.07 -16.07 -12.29
N TYR A 38 -16.80 -16.17 -10.99
CA TYR A 38 -17.44 -17.13 -10.10
C TYR A 38 -18.47 -16.49 -9.16
N TYR A 39 -18.07 -15.49 -8.39
CA TYR A 39 -18.91 -14.92 -7.31
C TYR A 39 -20.04 -14.06 -7.84
N LYS A 40 -19.86 -13.34 -8.96
CA LYS A 40 -20.83 -12.44 -9.62
C LYS A 40 -21.43 -11.38 -8.67
N ASN A 41 -20.77 -11.14 -7.56
CA ASN A 41 -21.10 -10.17 -6.54
C ASN A 41 -19.78 -9.64 -5.97
N GLU A 42 -19.55 -8.35 -6.13
CA GLU A 42 -18.28 -7.72 -5.77
C GLU A 42 -17.95 -7.85 -4.28
N ASP A 43 -18.96 -7.76 -3.40
CA ASP A 43 -18.74 -7.88 -1.96
C ASP A 43 -18.33 -9.31 -1.57
N ALA A 44 -19.00 -10.33 -2.12
CA ALA A 44 -18.63 -11.72 -1.90
C ALA A 44 -17.22 -12.04 -2.44
N TYR A 45 -16.85 -11.42 -3.55
CA TYR A 45 -15.51 -11.57 -4.13
C TYR A 45 -14.44 -10.93 -3.24
N ILE A 46 -14.64 -9.70 -2.79
CA ILE A 46 -13.72 -9.02 -1.85
C ILE A 46 -13.60 -9.82 -0.54
N GLU A 47 -14.69 -10.36 -0.01
CA GLU A 47 -14.66 -11.21 1.19
C GLU A 47 -13.82 -12.48 0.99
N ALA A 48 -13.95 -13.13 -0.16
CA ALA A 48 -13.15 -14.31 -0.51
C ALA A 48 -11.66 -13.95 -0.63
N MET A 49 -11.32 -12.83 -1.29
CA MET A 49 -9.95 -12.34 -1.39
C MET A 49 -9.39 -11.96 -0.01
N THR A 50 -10.19 -11.34 0.84
CA THR A 50 -9.82 -11.01 2.22
C THR A 50 -9.43 -12.26 3.00
N SER A 51 -10.23 -13.31 2.93
CA SER A 51 -9.97 -14.60 3.61
C SER A 51 -8.71 -15.30 3.06
N ALA A 52 -8.51 -15.25 1.75
CA ALA A 52 -7.32 -15.84 1.12
C ALA A 52 -6.05 -15.09 1.55
N MET A 53 -6.08 -13.75 1.51
CA MET A 53 -4.93 -12.93 1.87
C MET A 53 -4.63 -12.97 3.37
N GLN A 54 -5.62 -13.15 4.23
CA GLN A 54 -5.38 -13.39 5.66
C GLN A 54 -4.43 -14.57 5.87
N THR A 55 -4.63 -15.68 5.16
CA THR A 55 -3.76 -16.85 5.26
C THR A 55 -2.32 -16.54 4.84
N GLU A 56 -2.15 -15.78 3.76
CA GLU A 56 -0.82 -15.36 3.29
C GLU A 56 -0.14 -14.41 4.29
N TYR A 57 -0.87 -13.40 4.79
CA TYR A 57 -0.36 -12.41 5.73
C TYR A 57 0.08 -13.05 7.05
N GLU A 58 -0.73 -13.95 7.59
CA GLU A 58 -0.40 -14.69 8.81
C GLU A 58 0.84 -15.58 8.63
N ALA A 59 1.01 -16.21 7.46
CA ALA A 59 2.20 -17.01 7.16
C ALA A 59 3.47 -16.16 7.08
N ILE A 60 3.41 -14.95 6.48
CA ILE A 60 4.52 -14.00 6.45
C ILE A 60 4.89 -13.56 7.86
N HIS A 61 3.89 -13.18 8.67
CA HIS A 61 4.11 -12.78 10.06
C HIS A 61 4.68 -13.93 10.91
N ALA A 62 4.12 -15.13 10.79
CA ALA A 62 4.61 -16.33 11.50
C ALA A 62 6.05 -16.69 11.13
N ALA A 63 6.50 -16.29 9.94
CA ALA A 63 7.89 -16.42 9.50
C ALA A 63 8.85 -15.41 10.19
N GLY A 64 8.35 -14.49 11.04
CA GLY A 64 9.13 -13.46 11.71
C GLY A 64 9.46 -12.26 10.83
N LEU A 65 8.76 -12.09 9.71
CA LEU A 65 8.94 -10.99 8.78
C LEU A 65 7.94 -9.87 9.06
N ILE A 66 8.32 -8.63 8.74
CA ILE A 66 7.38 -7.52 8.66
C ILE A 66 6.52 -7.73 7.40
N LEU A 67 5.21 -7.66 7.55
CA LEU A 67 4.29 -7.68 6.42
C LEU A 67 4.20 -6.28 5.80
N GLN A 68 4.52 -6.16 4.51
CA GLN A 68 4.22 -4.97 3.72
C GLN A 68 3.02 -5.25 2.82
N ILE A 69 1.93 -4.51 2.99
CA ILE A 69 0.74 -4.65 2.15
C ILE A 69 0.79 -3.61 1.04
N ASP A 70 0.78 -4.07 -0.19
CA ASP A 70 0.79 -3.22 -1.37
C ASP A 70 -0.64 -2.89 -1.81
N CYS A 71 -1.00 -1.60 -1.71
CA CYS A 71 -2.35 -1.08 -1.91
C CYS A 71 -2.43 -0.04 -3.04
N PRO A 72 -2.00 -0.34 -4.27
CA PRO A 72 -2.14 0.58 -5.39
C PRO A 72 -3.60 0.84 -5.78
N ASP A 73 -4.53 0.02 -5.29
CA ASP A 73 -5.97 0.21 -5.41
C ASP A 73 -6.46 1.48 -4.69
N LEU A 74 -5.73 1.98 -3.70
CA LEU A 74 -6.05 3.21 -2.98
C LEU A 74 -5.55 4.50 -3.68
N GLY A 75 -4.63 4.37 -4.62
CA GLY A 75 -4.04 5.50 -5.37
C GLY A 75 -4.20 5.32 -6.88
N SER A 76 -3.38 4.48 -7.51
CA SER A 76 -3.34 4.31 -8.97
C SER A 76 -4.65 3.85 -9.59
N ALA A 77 -5.53 3.22 -8.83
CA ALA A 77 -6.84 2.79 -9.33
C ALA A 77 -7.70 3.96 -9.81
N ARG A 78 -7.59 5.13 -9.18
CA ARG A 78 -8.31 6.34 -9.56
C ARG A 78 -7.98 6.76 -10.99
N HIS A 79 -6.71 6.74 -11.33
CA HIS A 79 -6.23 7.07 -12.67
C HIS A 79 -6.60 6.01 -13.72
N ASN A 80 -6.57 4.74 -13.35
CA ASN A 80 -6.76 3.61 -14.28
C ASN A 80 -8.24 3.19 -14.44
N GLN A 81 -8.80 2.46 -13.45
CA GLN A 81 -10.13 1.87 -13.57
C GLN A 81 -11.24 2.83 -13.22
N TYR A 82 -11.01 3.72 -12.26
CA TYR A 82 -12.05 4.55 -11.65
C TYR A 82 -11.99 6.02 -12.09
N LYS A 83 -11.30 6.31 -13.21
CA LYS A 83 -11.21 7.68 -13.75
C LYS A 83 -12.55 8.33 -14.09
N HIS A 84 -13.59 7.53 -14.27
CA HIS A 84 -14.95 7.97 -14.59
C HIS A 84 -15.83 8.27 -13.37
N LEU A 85 -15.36 7.88 -12.16
CA LEU A 85 -16.09 8.12 -10.92
C LEU A 85 -15.84 9.54 -10.39
N SER A 86 -16.72 10.01 -9.52
CA SER A 86 -16.44 11.18 -8.68
C SER A 86 -15.43 10.83 -7.58
N ASP A 87 -14.90 11.84 -6.90
CA ASP A 87 -13.98 11.64 -5.79
C ASP A 87 -14.68 10.94 -4.61
N GLU A 88 -15.94 11.27 -4.36
CA GLU A 88 -16.76 10.65 -3.32
C GLU A 88 -17.01 9.16 -3.59
N GLU A 89 -17.34 8.81 -4.84
CA GLU A 89 -17.54 7.42 -5.24
C GLU A 89 -16.24 6.62 -5.12
N PHE A 90 -15.11 7.20 -5.51
CA PHE A 90 -13.81 6.54 -5.34
C PHE A 90 -13.46 6.36 -3.85
N LEU A 91 -13.71 7.36 -3.01
CA LEU A 91 -13.48 7.25 -1.56
C LEU A 91 -14.32 6.12 -0.93
N MET A 92 -15.56 5.91 -1.36
CA MET A 92 -16.36 4.77 -0.87
C MET A 92 -15.68 3.43 -1.18
N ILE A 93 -15.12 3.29 -2.39
CA ILE A 93 -14.36 2.09 -2.77
C ILE A 93 -13.09 1.96 -1.92
N ALA A 94 -12.36 3.05 -1.73
CA ALA A 94 -11.15 3.06 -0.93
C ALA A 94 -11.41 2.65 0.54
N TRP A 95 -12.49 3.15 1.13
CA TRP A 95 -12.92 2.75 2.48
C TRP A 95 -13.24 1.25 2.56
N ARG A 96 -14.05 0.73 1.63
CA ARG A 96 -14.35 -0.71 1.55
C ARG A 96 -13.08 -1.55 1.44
N ASN A 97 -12.15 -1.17 0.58
CA ASN A 97 -10.90 -1.88 0.38
C ASN A 97 -10.01 -1.82 1.64
N MET A 98 -10.00 -0.70 2.36
CA MET A 98 -9.30 -0.58 3.63
C MET A 98 -9.93 -1.47 4.73
N GLU A 99 -11.26 -1.57 4.78
CA GLU A 99 -11.94 -2.51 5.68
C GLU A 99 -11.53 -3.96 5.40
N ALA A 100 -11.38 -4.33 4.13
CA ALA A 100 -10.89 -5.64 3.73
C ALA A 100 -9.43 -5.88 4.20
N VAL A 101 -8.54 -4.89 4.06
CA VAL A 101 -7.17 -4.95 4.60
C VAL A 101 -7.20 -5.11 6.12
N ASN A 102 -8.01 -4.32 6.81
CA ASN A 102 -8.12 -4.38 8.27
C ASN A 102 -8.63 -5.74 8.75
N ALA A 103 -9.61 -6.33 8.05
CA ALA A 103 -10.12 -7.66 8.33
C ALA A 103 -9.06 -8.75 8.10
N ALA A 104 -8.36 -8.71 6.96
CA ALA A 104 -7.31 -9.68 6.63
C ALA A 104 -6.11 -9.62 7.58
N THR A 105 -5.91 -8.51 8.27
CA THR A 105 -4.79 -8.30 9.21
C THR A 105 -5.17 -8.39 10.68
N ALA A 106 -6.39 -8.82 10.99
CA ALA A 106 -6.95 -8.77 12.35
C ALA A 106 -6.08 -9.45 13.42
N ASN A 107 -5.36 -10.51 13.05
CA ASN A 107 -4.54 -11.33 13.95
C ASN A 107 -3.04 -10.92 13.98
N ILE A 108 -2.65 -9.85 13.27
CA ILE A 108 -1.26 -9.39 13.19
C ILE A 108 -1.10 -8.09 14.00
N PRO A 109 -0.08 -7.97 14.87
CA PRO A 109 0.19 -6.73 15.58
C PRO A 109 0.46 -5.56 14.62
N PRO A 110 -0.13 -4.37 14.83
CA PRO A 110 0.04 -3.21 13.95
C PRO A 110 1.49 -2.83 13.66
N GLU A 111 2.37 -2.92 14.66
CA GLU A 111 3.80 -2.60 14.55
C GLU A 111 4.61 -3.62 13.73
N LYS A 112 4.03 -4.75 13.38
CA LYS A 112 4.60 -5.77 12.47
C LYS A 112 4.12 -5.63 11.05
N MET A 113 3.43 -4.53 10.74
CA MET A 113 2.87 -4.28 9.44
C MET A 113 3.19 -2.87 8.94
N ARG A 114 3.34 -2.77 7.62
CA ARG A 114 3.37 -1.49 6.92
C ARG A 114 2.51 -1.58 5.64
N LEU A 115 1.90 -0.48 5.28
CA LEU A 115 1.08 -0.33 4.09
C LEU A 115 1.79 0.57 3.09
N HIS A 116 1.83 0.15 1.83
CA HIS A 116 2.34 0.95 0.73
C HIS A 116 1.19 1.42 -0.16
N ILE A 117 1.15 2.71 -0.44
CA ILE A 117 0.30 3.32 -1.46
C ILE A 117 1.17 3.94 -2.53
N CYS A 118 0.78 3.80 -3.79
CA CYS A 118 1.40 4.49 -4.91
C CYS A 118 0.36 4.88 -5.97
N TRP A 119 0.78 5.76 -6.87
CA TRP A 119 -0.03 6.19 -8.02
C TRP A 119 0.37 5.47 -9.31
N GLY A 120 1.29 4.51 -9.22
CA GLY A 120 1.78 3.70 -10.34
C GLY A 120 2.93 4.33 -11.10
N ASN A 121 3.65 3.50 -11.85
CA ASN A 121 4.85 3.89 -12.62
C ASN A 121 4.54 4.12 -14.11
N TYR A 122 3.33 4.54 -14.44
CA TYR A 122 2.97 4.89 -15.80
C TYR A 122 3.66 6.20 -16.20
N GLU A 123 4.45 6.19 -17.27
CA GLU A 123 5.22 7.37 -17.72
C GLU A 123 4.40 8.42 -18.49
N GLY A 124 3.13 8.16 -18.74
CA GLY A 124 2.24 9.12 -19.39
C GLY A 124 1.68 10.18 -18.42
N PRO A 125 0.87 11.14 -18.93
CA PRO A 125 0.25 12.16 -18.10
C PRO A 125 -0.68 11.55 -17.03
N HIS A 126 -0.46 11.88 -15.78
CA HIS A 126 -1.26 11.49 -14.63
C HIS A 126 -2.29 12.59 -14.31
N THR A 127 -3.38 12.61 -15.05
CA THR A 127 -4.40 13.68 -14.97
C THR A 127 -5.54 13.39 -13.99
N HIS A 128 -5.55 12.19 -13.39
CA HIS A 128 -6.62 11.72 -12.50
C HIS A 128 -6.06 11.12 -11.22
N ASP A 129 -4.82 11.43 -10.86
CA ASP A 129 -4.25 10.99 -9.59
C ASP A 129 -5.07 11.56 -8.43
N PHE A 130 -5.29 10.72 -7.43
CA PHE A 130 -6.08 11.12 -6.27
C PHE A 130 -5.16 11.80 -5.24
N PRO A 131 -5.45 13.04 -4.80
CA PRO A 131 -4.58 13.75 -3.87
C PRO A 131 -4.36 12.99 -2.56
N LEU A 132 -3.12 12.99 -2.07
CA LEU A 132 -2.75 12.33 -0.81
C LEU A 132 -3.62 12.84 0.35
N ALA A 133 -3.85 14.15 0.46
CA ALA A 133 -4.68 14.72 1.51
C ALA A 133 -6.11 14.16 1.54
N LYS A 134 -6.69 13.82 0.39
CA LYS A 134 -8.05 13.24 0.31
C LYS A 134 -8.10 11.78 0.74
N ILE A 135 -7.07 10.99 0.41
CA ILE A 135 -7.00 9.59 0.80
C ILE A 135 -6.46 9.39 2.23
N PHE A 136 -5.82 10.40 2.78
CA PHE A 136 -5.14 10.34 4.07
C PHE A 136 -6.00 9.81 5.23
N PRO A 137 -7.28 10.20 5.39
CA PRO A 137 -8.13 9.64 6.43
C PRO A 137 -8.31 8.12 6.33
N VAL A 138 -8.39 7.58 5.11
CA VAL A 138 -8.47 6.14 4.84
C VAL A 138 -7.17 5.46 5.28
N LEU A 139 -6.01 6.04 4.96
CA LEU A 139 -4.71 5.52 5.35
C LEU A 139 -4.53 5.50 6.88
N MET A 140 -4.95 6.57 7.55
CA MET A 140 -4.88 6.67 9.02
C MET A 140 -5.80 5.68 9.74
N ALA A 141 -6.88 5.24 9.10
CA ALA A 141 -7.79 4.20 9.62
C ALA A 141 -7.27 2.77 9.43
N SER A 142 -6.16 2.57 8.71
CA SER A 142 -5.56 1.25 8.51
C SER A 142 -5.02 0.67 9.82
N ARG A 143 -4.96 -0.66 9.93
CA ARG A 143 -4.30 -1.35 11.07
C ARG A 143 -2.77 -1.23 11.04
N PRO A 144 -2.07 -1.37 9.89
CA PRO A 144 -0.61 -1.19 9.81
C PRO A 144 -0.15 0.12 10.44
N SER A 145 0.91 0.06 11.27
CA SER A 145 1.44 1.25 11.95
C SER A 145 2.23 2.15 11.00
N ALA A 146 2.88 1.62 9.99
CA ALA A 146 3.68 2.40 9.06
C ALA A 146 2.99 2.55 7.71
N ILE A 147 3.04 3.76 7.14
CA ILE A 147 2.47 4.10 5.83
C ILE A 147 3.59 4.59 4.92
N LEU A 148 3.80 3.86 3.82
CA LEU A 148 4.76 4.21 2.77
C LEU A 148 4.02 4.87 1.63
N PHE A 149 4.54 5.99 1.13
CA PHE A 149 3.98 6.71 -0.01
C PHE A 149 5.07 7.43 -0.80
N GLU A 150 4.79 7.81 -2.04
CA GLU A 150 5.70 8.57 -2.87
C GLU A 150 5.90 9.98 -2.32
N GLY A 151 7.15 10.42 -2.17
CA GLY A 151 7.49 11.75 -1.68
C GLY A 151 8.55 12.47 -2.50
N ALA A 152 9.05 11.87 -3.58
CA ALA A 152 10.16 12.41 -4.35
C ALA A 152 9.87 12.61 -5.84
N ASN A 153 8.74 12.14 -6.37
CA ASN A 153 8.45 12.37 -7.79
C ASN A 153 7.76 13.73 -8.01
N PRO A 154 7.97 14.37 -9.16
CA PRO A 154 7.45 15.73 -9.43
C PRO A 154 5.92 15.86 -9.38
N ARG A 155 5.18 14.74 -9.39
CA ARG A 155 3.71 14.73 -9.33
C ARG A 155 3.19 14.84 -7.91
N HIS A 156 3.95 14.33 -6.93
CA HIS A 156 3.50 14.14 -5.55
C HIS A 156 4.45 14.76 -4.51
N GLU A 157 5.66 15.21 -4.91
CA GLU A 157 6.65 15.77 -3.99
C GLU A 157 6.15 16.99 -3.20
N HIS A 158 5.18 17.73 -3.72
CA HIS A 158 4.57 18.89 -3.06
C HIS A 158 3.53 18.51 -1.99
N GLU A 159 3.00 17.30 -2.03
CA GLU A 159 1.87 16.89 -1.17
C GLU A 159 2.25 16.73 0.31
N TRP A 160 3.56 16.73 0.63
CA TRP A 160 3.98 16.79 2.03
C TRP A 160 3.51 18.07 2.73
N GLU A 161 3.39 19.18 2.00
CA GLU A 161 2.84 20.44 2.52
C GLU A 161 1.37 20.27 2.92
N ASP A 162 0.62 19.54 2.13
CA ASP A 162 -0.80 19.30 2.39
C ASP A 162 -1.04 18.41 3.61
N VAL A 163 -0.11 17.50 3.93
CA VAL A 163 -0.28 16.57 5.06
C VAL A 163 0.31 17.07 6.38
N GLN A 164 1.11 18.14 6.39
CA GLN A 164 1.69 18.71 7.61
C GLN A 164 0.63 19.11 8.64
N ASP A 165 -0.50 19.63 8.19
CA ASP A 165 -1.58 20.12 9.04
C ASP A 165 -2.64 19.03 9.33
N LEU A 166 -2.46 17.83 8.80
CA LEU A 166 -3.38 16.71 9.04
C LEU A 166 -3.06 16.00 10.36
N TYR A 167 -4.10 15.49 10.99
CA TYR A 167 -3.93 14.71 12.21
C TYR A 167 -3.30 13.34 11.90
N ILE A 168 -2.15 13.10 12.51
CA ILE A 168 -1.44 11.82 12.47
C ILE A 168 -1.55 11.21 13.88
N PRO A 169 -2.21 10.05 14.04
CA PRO A 169 -2.25 9.35 15.32
C PRO A 169 -0.85 8.99 15.83
N ASP A 170 -0.60 9.08 17.14
CA ASP A 170 0.71 8.83 17.76
C ASP A 170 1.32 7.45 17.44
N HIS A 171 0.49 6.48 17.12
CA HIS A 171 0.92 5.12 16.77
C HIS A 171 1.24 4.94 15.28
N LYS A 172 1.08 5.98 14.46
CA LYS A 172 1.38 5.94 13.02
C LYS A 172 2.77 6.48 12.71
N ILE A 173 3.42 5.84 11.74
CA ILE A 173 4.72 6.23 11.20
C ILE A 173 4.55 6.50 9.71
N LEU A 174 4.89 7.70 9.27
CA LEU A 174 4.92 8.03 7.85
C LEU A 174 6.32 7.75 7.29
N ILE A 175 6.38 7.08 6.16
CA ILE A 175 7.62 6.71 5.48
C ILE A 175 7.54 7.24 4.04
N PRO A 176 7.90 8.52 3.80
CA PRO A 176 7.95 9.08 2.44
C PRO A 176 9.09 8.42 1.65
N GLY A 177 8.80 8.04 0.41
CA GLY A 177 9.82 7.61 -0.54
C GLY A 177 10.62 8.84 -1.01
N VAL A 178 11.95 8.76 -0.89
CA VAL A 178 12.86 9.89 -1.17
C VAL A 178 13.62 9.74 -2.49
N ILE A 179 13.31 8.72 -3.28
CA ILE A 179 13.90 8.46 -4.59
C ILE A 179 12.78 8.31 -5.61
N ASP A 180 12.89 9.03 -6.73
CA ASP A 180 11.98 8.87 -7.86
C ASP A 180 12.36 7.65 -8.69
N SER A 181 11.54 6.60 -8.64
CA SER A 181 11.75 5.37 -9.41
C SER A 181 11.39 5.48 -10.89
N THR A 182 10.78 6.58 -11.33
CA THR A 182 10.34 6.80 -12.72
C THR A 182 11.33 7.61 -13.55
N SER A 183 12.38 8.16 -12.92
CA SER A 183 13.43 8.89 -13.63
C SER A 183 14.70 8.08 -13.83
N ASN A 184 15.51 8.49 -14.82
CA ASN A 184 16.83 7.89 -15.09
C ASN A 184 17.97 8.68 -14.43
N PHE A 185 17.66 9.62 -13.56
CA PHE A 185 18.65 10.44 -12.87
C PHE A 185 19.03 9.81 -11.53
N VAL A 186 20.27 10.05 -11.12
CA VAL A 186 20.72 9.77 -9.75
C VAL A 186 20.59 11.08 -8.99
N GLU A 187 19.70 11.12 -8.02
CA GLU A 187 19.39 12.31 -7.24
C GLU A 187 20.60 12.73 -6.39
N HIS A 188 20.80 14.03 -6.33
CA HIS A 188 21.87 14.58 -5.49
C HIS A 188 21.47 14.44 -4.01
N PRO A 189 22.39 14.00 -3.11
CA PRO A 189 22.05 13.78 -1.68
C PRO A 189 21.44 15.00 -0.98
N LYS A 190 21.76 16.22 -1.41
CA LYS A 190 21.14 17.44 -0.86
C LYS A 190 19.68 17.61 -1.25
N LEU A 191 19.25 17.06 -2.40
CA LEU A 191 17.86 17.07 -2.80
C LEU A 191 17.04 16.13 -1.89
N ILE A 192 17.59 14.94 -1.63
CA ILE A 192 16.95 13.95 -0.76
C ILE A 192 16.83 14.45 0.70
N ALA A 193 17.73 15.35 1.12
CA ALA A 193 17.77 15.86 2.49
C ALA A 193 16.89 17.12 2.72
N GLN A 194 16.21 17.62 1.71
CA GLN A 194 15.28 18.75 1.82
C GLN A 194 13.92 18.32 2.34
#